data_a7bbc1b5a1dc6676c24a03df71ba403f
#
_entry.id   a7bbc1b5a1dc6676c24a03df71ba403f
#
_cell.length_a   1.000
_cell.length_b   1.000
_cell.length_c   1.000
_cell.angle_alpha   90.00
_cell.angle_beta   90.00
_cell.angle_gamma   90.00
#
_symmetry.space_group_name_H-M   'P 1'
#
loop_
_entity.id
_entity.type
_entity.pdbx_description
1 polymer ?
#
loop_
_entity_poly.entity_id
_entity_poly.type
_entity_poly.pdbx_seq_one_letter_code
_entity_poly.pdbx_strand_id
1 'polypeptide(L)'
;MYYTYIIYSESYDIYYVGQTNNLEDRVNRHNGNRNKYTKGKGPWILVFSQKLDSRSEAVKLERKLKSFKNQYTLKAWINKNRGLEHPV
;
A
#
# COMPACT_ATOMS: atom_id res chain seq x y z
N MET A 1 16.58 0.15 -2.82
CA MET A 1 15.43 1.02 -2.66
C MET A 1 14.29 0.28 -2.02
N TYR A 2 13.53 0.99 -1.21
CA TYR A 2 12.39 0.41 -0.53
C TYR A 2 11.15 1.23 -0.85
N TYR A 3 10.00 0.57 -0.77
CA TYR A 3 8.72 1.19 -1.09
C TYR A 3 7.75 0.93 0.03
N THR A 4 7.00 1.95 0.43
CA THR A 4 5.79 1.77 1.22
C THR A 4 4.64 1.90 0.22
N TYR A 5 3.71 0.98 0.28
CA TYR A 5 2.64 0.92 -0.70
C TYR A 5 1.30 0.66 -0.04
N ILE A 6 0.25 1.04 -0.74
CA ILE A 6 -1.11 0.76 -0.32
C ILE A 6 -1.84 0.13 -1.50
N ILE A 7 -2.47 -1.00 -1.26
CA ILE A 7 -3.33 -1.66 -2.24
C ILE A 7 -4.75 -1.67 -1.72
N TYR A 8 -5.69 -1.70 -2.65
CA TYR A 8 -7.12 -1.63 -2.34
C TYR A 8 -7.86 -2.77 -3.00
N SER A 9 -8.78 -3.39 -2.26
CA SER A 9 -9.68 -4.40 -2.77
C SER A 9 -11.06 -3.78 -2.90
N GLU A 10 -11.52 -3.61 -4.13
CA GLU A 10 -12.84 -3.06 -4.40
C GLU A 10 -13.94 -4.00 -3.91
N SER A 11 -13.75 -5.30 -4.11
CA SER A 11 -14.74 -6.30 -3.72
C SER A 11 -15.00 -6.33 -2.23
N TYR A 12 -13.98 -6.10 -1.42
CA TYR A 12 -14.09 -6.13 0.03
C TYR A 12 -14.06 -4.75 0.66
N ASP A 13 -13.81 -3.71 -0.14
CA ASP A 13 -13.70 -2.33 0.32
C ASP A 13 -12.73 -2.20 1.48
N ILE A 14 -11.52 -2.73 1.30
CA ILE A 14 -10.47 -2.66 2.31
C ILE A 14 -9.14 -2.26 1.69
N TYR A 15 -8.30 -1.65 2.52
CA TYR A 15 -6.94 -1.26 2.16
C TYR A 15 -5.94 -2.13 2.89
N TYR A 16 -4.81 -2.40 2.23
CA TYR A 16 -3.70 -3.08 2.86
C TYR A 16 -2.44 -2.24 2.66
N VAL A 17 -1.72 -1.99 3.75
CA VAL A 17 -0.47 -1.20 3.74
C VAL A 17 0.69 -2.13 3.99
N GLY A 18 1.75 -1.99 3.17
CA GLY A 18 2.95 -2.80 3.35
C GLY A 18 4.19 -2.06 2.89
N GLN A 19 5.33 -2.72 3.04
CA GLN A 19 6.60 -2.23 2.52
C GLN A 19 7.34 -3.37 1.84
N THR A 20 8.17 -3.03 0.85
CA THR A 20 8.89 -4.03 0.06
C THR A 20 10.07 -3.39 -0.66
N ASN A 21 11.04 -4.21 -1.02
CA ASN A 21 12.12 -3.77 -1.91
C ASN A 21 11.84 -4.12 -3.38
N ASN A 22 10.71 -4.76 -3.65
CA ASN A 22 10.31 -5.10 -5.02
C ASN A 22 8.80 -4.96 -5.13
N LEU A 23 8.37 -3.78 -5.56
CA LEU A 23 6.94 -3.43 -5.59
C LEU A 23 6.14 -4.32 -6.54
N GLU A 24 6.65 -4.52 -7.73
CA GLU A 24 5.94 -5.32 -8.74
C GLU A 24 5.74 -6.76 -8.27
N ASP A 25 6.80 -7.38 -7.75
CA ASP A 25 6.71 -8.74 -7.24
C ASP A 25 5.72 -8.84 -6.09
N ARG A 26 5.73 -7.86 -5.18
CA ARG A 26 4.86 -7.90 -4.03
C ARG A 26 3.39 -7.75 -4.41
N VAL A 27 3.07 -6.84 -5.33
CA VAL A 27 1.69 -6.68 -5.81
C VAL A 27 1.24 -7.97 -6.51
N ASN A 28 2.11 -8.58 -7.30
CA ASN A 28 1.80 -9.85 -7.95
C ASN A 28 1.54 -10.96 -6.93
N ARG A 29 2.27 -10.97 -5.83
CA ARG A 29 2.04 -11.96 -4.76
C ARG A 29 0.67 -11.80 -4.12
N HIS A 30 0.26 -10.56 -3.88
CA HIS A 30 -1.07 -10.30 -3.31
C HIS A 30 -2.16 -10.79 -4.26
N ASN A 31 -2.03 -10.48 -5.55
CA ASN A 31 -3.03 -10.90 -6.55
C ASN A 31 -2.97 -12.39 -6.84
N GLY A 32 -1.81 -13.02 -6.59
CA GLY A 32 -1.65 -14.46 -6.76
C GLY A 32 -2.03 -15.27 -5.53
N ASN A 33 -2.66 -14.65 -4.53
CA ASN A 33 -3.09 -15.31 -3.30
C ASN A 33 -1.94 -15.94 -2.51
N ARG A 34 -0.74 -15.37 -2.63
CA ARG A 34 0.43 -15.87 -1.93
C ARG A 34 0.75 -15.15 -0.63
N ASN A 35 -0.09 -14.20 -0.26
CA ASN A 35 0.02 -13.49 1.00
C ASN A 35 -1.13 -13.89 1.91
N LYS A 36 -0.79 -14.26 3.14
CA LYS A 36 -1.74 -14.78 4.12
C LYS A 36 -2.91 -13.83 4.39
N TYR A 37 -2.63 -12.53 4.51
CA TYR A 37 -3.65 -11.55 4.89
C TYR A 37 -4.53 -11.09 3.74
N THR A 38 -4.04 -11.20 2.51
CA THR A 38 -4.75 -10.71 1.33
C THR A 38 -5.32 -11.83 0.47
N LYS A 39 -5.05 -13.07 0.84
CA LYS A 39 -5.51 -14.24 0.11
C LYS A 39 -7.03 -14.27 0.01
N GLY A 40 -7.51 -14.49 -1.21
CA GLY A 40 -8.94 -14.60 -1.46
C GLY A 40 -9.71 -13.29 -1.45
N LYS A 41 -9.01 -12.16 -1.30
CA LYS A 41 -9.66 -10.85 -1.21
C LYS A 41 -9.36 -9.96 -2.42
N GLY A 42 -8.67 -10.50 -3.41
CA GLY A 42 -8.36 -9.74 -4.62
C GLY A 42 -9.56 -9.64 -5.55
N PRO A 43 -9.37 -9.00 -6.71
CA PRO A 43 -8.10 -8.41 -7.14
C PRO A 43 -7.73 -7.16 -6.35
N TRP A 44 -6.43 -6.93 -6.23
CA TRP A 44 -5.88 -5.78 -5.54
C TRP A 44 -5.35 -4.74 -6.52
N ILE A 45 -5.64 -3.48 -6.25
CA ILE A 45 -5.20 -2.37 -7.08
C ILE A 45 -4.20 -1.55 -6.28
N LEU A 46 -3.05 -1.23 -6.88
CA LEU A 46 -2.07 -0.34 -6.25
C LEU A 46 -2.62 1.08 -6.31
N VAL A 47 -2.87 1.68 -5.14
CA VAL A 47 -3.44 3.04 -5.07
C VAL A 47 -2.43 4.07 -4.57
N PHE A 48 -1.33 3.64 -3.99
CA PHE A 48 -0.27 4.53 -3.53
C PHE A 48 1.03 3.77 -3.39
N SER A 49 2.14 4.41 -3.75
CA SER A 49 3.47 3.92 -3.41
C SER A 49 4.41 5.10 -3.26
N GLN A 50 5.36 4.96 -2.35
CA GLN A 50 6.41 5.93 -2.15
C GLN A 50 7.74 5.22 -2.05
N LYS A 51 8.70 5.70 -2.83
CA LYS A 51 10.06 5.18 -2.86
C LYS A 51 10.86 5.84 -1.75
N LEU A 52 11.56 5.05 -0.98
CA LEU A 52 12.33 5.54 0.16
C LEU A 52 13.74 4.98 0.11
N ASP A 53 14.68 5.72 0.71
CA ASP A 53 16.10 5.35 0.63
C ASP A 53 16.46 4.15 1.50
N SER A 54 15.71 3.90 2.55
CA SER A 54 16.04 2.83 3.48
C SER A 54 14.80 2.08 3.94
N ARG A 55 15.03 0.85 4.41
CA ARG A 55 13.96 0.05 5.00
C ARG A 55 13.38 0.74 6.24
N SER A 56 14.24 1.37 7.02
CA SER A 56 13.80 2.08 8.22
C SER A 56 12.77 3.15 7.91
N GLU A 57 13.00 3.93 6.86
CA GLU A 57 12.05 4.95 6.44
C GLU A 57 10.75 4.35 5.91
N ALA A 58 10.86 3.24 5.17
CA ALA A 58 9.69 2.56 4.65
C ALA A 58 8.82 2.01 5.77
N VAL A 59 9.45 1.44 6.80
CA VAL A 59 8.75 0.91 7.97
C VAL A 59 8.07 2.04 8.75
N LYS A 60 8.74 3.18 8.88
CA LYS A 60 8.14 4.34 9.56
C LYS A 60 6.86 4.80 8.86
N LEU A 61 6.92 4.91 7.55
CA LEU A 61 5.74 5.33 6.78
C LEU A 61 4.64 4.29 6.87
N GLU A 62 5.00 3.02 6.78
CA GLU A 62 4.04 1.93 6.91
C GLU A 62 3.31 2.01 8.26
N ARG A 63 4.04 2.22 9.34
CA ARG A 63 3.44 2.34 10.68
C ARG A 63 2.52 3.54 10.78
N LYS A 64 2.94 4.66 10.20
CA LYS A 64 2.10 5.86 10.19
C LYS A 64 0.77 5.60 9.49
N LEU A 65 0.82 4.96 8.33
CA LEU A 65 -0.38 4.69 7.55
C LEU A 65 -1.28 3.67 8.22
N LYS A 66 -0.69 2.68 8.89
CA LYS A 66 -1.46 1.69 9.64
C LYS A 66 -2.09 2.25 10.91
N SER A 67 -1.61 3.40 11.38
CA SER A 67 -2.14 4.02 12.60
C SER A 67 -3.42 4.81 12.38
N PHE A 68 -3.82 5.05 11.14
CA PHE A 68 -5.07 5.75 10.87
C PHE A 68 -6.25 4.93 11.39
N LYS A 69 -7.18 5.60 12.08
CA LYS A 69 -8.27 4.92 12.77
C LYS A 69 -9.31 4.28 11.86
N ASN A 70 -9.46 4.82 10.65
CA ASN A 70 -10.46 4.29 9.73
C ASN A 70 -10.02 4.56 8.30
N GLN A 71 -10.71 3.90 7.36
CA GLN A 71 -10.34 3.98 5.96
C GLN A 71 -10.66 5.34 5.33
N TYR A 72 -11.55 6.12 5.92
CA TYR A 72 -11.84 7.45 5.39
C TYR A 72 -10.65 8.37 5.56
N THR A 73 -10.01 8.32 6.73
CA THR A 73 -8.81 9.10 7.02
C THR A 73 -7.67 8.66 6.10
N LEU A 74 -7.49 7.36 5.92
CA LEU A 74 -6.47 6.83 5.04
C LEU A 74 -6.72 7.24 3.60
N LYS A 75 -7.94 7.14 3.14
CA LYS A 75 -8.31 7.54 1.78
C LYS A 75 -8.05 9.02 1.53
N ALA A 76 -8.38 9.86 2.51
CA ALA A 76 -8.13 11.30 2.41
C ALA A 76 -6.63 11.58 2.30
N TRP A 77 -5.83 10.87 3.09
CA TRP A 77 -4.38 11.00 3.04
C TRP A 77 -3.83 10.58 1.67
N ILE A 78 -4.32 9.47 1.13
CA ILE A 78 -3.92 8.98 -0.19
C ILE A 78 -4.21 10.04 -1.25
N ASN A 79 -5.42 10.57 -1.25
CA ASN A 79 -5.82 11.57 -2.24
C ASN A 79 -4.98 12.84 -2.16
N LYS A 80 -4.62 13.24 -0.95
CA LYS A 80 -3.79 14.41 -0.74
C LYS A 80 -2.35 14.20 -1.21
N ASN A 81 -1.82 12.98 -1.08
CA ASN A 81 -0.41 12.70 -1.33
C ASN A 81 -0.11 12.09 -2.70
N ARG A 82 -1.10 11.59 -3.39
CA ARG A 82 -0.89 10.95 -4.71
C ARG A 82 -0.28 11.88 -5.74
N GLY A 83 -0.72 13.11 -5.75
CA GLY A 83 -0.21 14.08 -6.70
C GLY A 83 1.25 14.42 -6.51
N LEU A 84 1.76 14.20 -5.29
CA LEU A 84 3.17 14.46 -4.99
C LEU A 84 4.06 13.29 -5.43
N GLU A 85 3.56 12.07 -5.28
CA GLU A 85 4.35 10.86 -5.57
C GLU A 85 4.17 10.37 -7.00
N HIS A 86 3.03 10.64 -7.59
CA HIS A 86 2.67 10.14 -8.91
C HIS A 86 2.10 11.26 -9.76
N PRO A 87 2.94 12.25 -10.10
CA PRO A 87 2.49 13.31 -11.00
C PRO A 87 2.18 12.67 -12.34
N VAL A 88 1.07 12.99 -12.87
CA VAL A 88 0.61 12.40 -14.13
C VAL A 88 0.84 13.35 -15.25
#